data_274478b6128645c82d867e0143d2da5f
#
_entry.id   274478b6128645c82d867e0143d2da5f
#
_cell.length_a   1.000
_cell.length_b   1.000
_cell.length_c   1.000
_cell.angle_alpha   90.00
_cell.angle_beta   90.00
_cell.angle_gamma   90.00
#
_symmetry.space_group_name_H-M   'P 1'
#
loop_
_entity.id
_entity.type
_entity.pdbx_description
1 polymer ?
#
loop_
_entity_poly.entity_id
_entity_poly.type
_entity_poly.pdbx_seq_one_letter_code
_entity_poly.pdbx_strand_id
1 'polypeptide(L)'
;MAKNQKGIAQNEHEAEWYKQSLECFPKIFDYDNNNNSWIVCEYVLPAKPKDFEHCLGMTWDEFISFIGSCYNEYDRDRFRRVSYPKMSDEVFYELIENNQLLHDIYDYMTNYQAPMGDLTRIANYGMVRRYNEDIIVILDHGLSEAIYDEYYKKNRNY
;
A
#
# COMPACT_ATOMS: atom_id res chain seq x y z
N MET A 1 27.94 -5.37 8.78
CA MET A 1 27.04 -4.22 9.05
C MET A 1 26.12 -3.82 7.88
N ALA A 2 26.43 -4.12 6.63
CA ALA A 2 25.61 -3.68 5.48
C ALA A 2 24.25 -4.43 5.26
N LYS A 3 23.97 -5.51 5.95
CA LYS A 3 22.80 -6.35 5.68
C LYS A 3 21.46 -5.80 6.19
N ASN A 4 21.44 -4.73 6.97
CA ASN A 4 20.22 -4.26 7.63
C ASN A 4 19.77 -2.83 7.25
N GLN A 5 20.55 -2.10 6.47
CA GLN A 5 20.23 -0.69 6.13
C GLN A 5 18.92 -0.56 5.35
N LYS A 6 18.64 -1.50 4.45
CA LYS A 6 17.40 -1.56 3.69
C LYS A 6 16.16 -1.73 4.60
N GLY A 7 16.22 -2.70 5.52
CA GLY A 7 15.13 -2.94 6.48
C GLY A 7 14.94 -1.76 7.44
N ILE A 8 16.02 -1.12 7.85
CA ILE A 8 15.99 0.09 8.68
C ILE A 8 15.27 1.22 7.95
N ALA A 9 15.61 1.47 6.68
CA ALA A 9 14.98 2.51 5.87
C ALA A 9 13.49 2.22 5.62
N GLN A 10 13.11 0.96 5.41
CA GLN A 10 11.70 0.57 5.28
C GLN A 10 10.94 0.76 6.60
N ASN A 11 11.48 0.34 7.73
CA ASN A 11 10.86 0.55 9.04
C ASN A 11 10.70 2.03 9.39
N GLU A 12 11.68 2.86 9.04
CA GLU A 12 11.60 4.31 9.20
C GLU A 12 10.42 4.88 8.42
N HIS A 13 10.30 4.50 7.17
CA HIS A 13 9.22 4.94 6.29
C HIS A 13 7.84 4.42 6.76
N GLU A 14 7.74 3.17 7.21
CA GLU A 14 6.51 2.64 7.81
C GLU A 14 6.10 3.40 9.07
N ALA A 15 7.07 3.73 9.94
CA ALA A 15 6.81 4.52 11.15
C ALA A 15 6.37 5.95 10.83
N GLU A 16 6.85 6.54 9.74
CA GLU A 16 6.38 7.86 9.27
C GLU A 16 4.92 7.84 8.83
N TRP A 17 4.47 6.76 8.18
CA TRP A 17 3.09 6.59 7.75
C TRP A 17 2.08 6.55 8.89
N TYR A 18 2.46 5.97 10.01
CA TYR A 18 1.63 5.98 11.22
C TYR A 18 1.22 7.40 11.63
N LYS A 19 2.07 8.39 11.39
CA LYS A 19 1.80 9.80 11.71
C LYS A 19 0.75 10.43 10.79
N GLN A 20 0.47 9.83 9.64
CA GLN A 20 -0.51 10.34 8.66
C GLN A 20 -1.95 9.91 8.99
N SER A 21 -2.14 9.01 9.97
CA SER A 21 -3.47 8.54 10.41
C SER A 21 -4.33 7.89 9.31
N LEU A 22 -3.71 7.28 8.31
CA LEU A 22 -4.44 6.54 7.26
C LEU A 22 -4.96 5.21 7.80
N GLU A 23 -6.23 4.92 7.58
CA GLU A 23 -6.86 3.67 8.03
C GLU A 23 -6.45 2.46 7.19
N CYS A 24 -5.88 2.67 6.01
CA CYS A 24 -5.43 1.60 5.12
C CYS A 24 -4.13 0.90 5.58
N PHE A 25 -3.54 1.28 6.72
CA PHE A 25 -2.36 0.62 7.28
C PHE A 25 -2.64 -0.02 8.64
N PRO A 26 -1.88 -1.08 9.02
CA PRO A 26 -1.88 -1.59 10.40
C PRO A 26 -1.47 -0.48 11.37
N LYS A 27 -2.14 -0.41 12.52
CA LYS A 27 -1.74 0.53 13.57
C LYS A 27 -0.38 0.15 14.13
N ILE A 28 0.51 1.12 14.29
CA ILE A 28 1.81 0.94 14.93
C ILE A 28 1.65 1.31 16.41
N PHE A 29 1.99 0.39 17.30
CA PHE A 29 1.89 0.57 18.75
C PHE A 29 3.20 1.05 19.36
N ASP A 30 4.32 0.61 18.78
CA ASP A 30 5.65 0.98 19.23
C ASP A 30 6.70 0.73 18.15
N TYR A 31 7.85 1.37 18.21
CA TYR A 31 8.96 1.17 17.29
C TYR A 31 10.29 1.67 17.89
N ASP A 32 11.41 1.21 17.35
CA ASP A 32 12.75 1.66 17.74
C ASP A 32 13.05 3.05 17.19
N ASN A 33 12.82 4.08 17.99
CA ASN A 33 13.06 5.48 17.64
C ASN A 33 14.54 5.84 17.37
N ASN A 34 15.49 4.99 17.77
CA ASN A 34 16.90 5.30 17.64
C ASN A 34 17.51 4.70 16.35
N ASN A 35 17.13 3.47 16.03
CA ASN A 35 17.76 2.71 14.94
C ASN A 35 16.78 2.15 13.94
N ASN A 36 15.46 2.35 14.11
CA ASN A 36 14.39 1.79 13.25
C ASN A 36 14.54 0.28 13.01
N SER A 37 15.02 -0.46 14.02
CA SER A 37 15.37 -1.87 13.87
C SER A 37 14.18 -2.82 14.05
N TRP A 38 13.07 -2.34 14.64
CA TRP A 38 11.84 -3.10 14.85
C TRP A 38 10.63 -2.17 14.94
N ILE A 39 9.47 -2.74 14.61
CA ILE A 39 8.14 -2.14 14.74
C ILE A 39 7.21 -3.14 15.42
N VAL A 40 6.37 -2.67 16.33
CA VAL A 40 5.26 -3.43 16.92
C VAL A 40 3.97 -2.88 16.32
N CYS A 41 3.29 -3.69 15.55
CA CYS A 41 2.06 -3.29 14.88
C CYS A 41 0.85 -4.15 15.27
N GLU A 42 -0.31 -3.71 14.84
CA GLU A 42 -1.56 -4.42 14.96
C GLU A 42 -1.45 -5.83 14.34
N TYR A 43 -2.07 -6.81 15.00
CA TYR A 43 -2.09 -8.17 14.48
C TYR A 43 -3.00 -8.25 13.26
N VAL A 44 -2.46 -8.75 12.17
CA VAL A 44 -3.13 -8.79 10.86
C VAL A 44 -3.22 -10.22 10.37
N LEU A 45 -4.40 -10.64 9.93
CA LEU A 45 -4.61 -11.90 9.23
C LEU A 45 -4.36 -11.72 7.73
N PRO A 46 -3.62 -12.62 7.03
CA PRO A 46 -3.44 -12.53 5.59
C PRO A 46 -4.78 -12.50 4.84
N ALA A 47 -4.96 -11.51 3.96
CA ALA A 47 -6.18 -11.39 3.17
C ALA A 47 -6.27 -12.44 2.06
N LYS A 48 -7.50 -12.78 1.68
CA LYS A 48 -7.86 -13.66 0.56
C LYS A 48 -8.76 -12.90 -0.42
N PRO A 49 -8.90 -13.32 -1.69
CA PRO A 49 -9.76 -12.65 -2.67
C PRO A 49 -11.18 -12.36 -2.16
N LYS A 50 -11.81 -13.32 -1.47
CA LYS A 50 -13.16 -13.18 -0.91
C LYS A 50 -13.30 -12.10 0.17
N ASP A 51 -12.18 -11.74 0.83
CA ASP A 51 -12.19 -10.75 1.90
C ASP A 51 -12.35 -9.33 1.32
N PHE A 52 -11.96 -9.13 0.07
CA PHE A 52 -12.20 -7.88 -0.68
C PHE A 52 -13.69 -7.71 -0.99
N GLU A 53 -14.38 -8.78 -1.40
CA GLU A 53 -15.83 -8.75 -1.59
C GLU A 53 -16.57 -8.44 -0.26
N HIS A 54 -16.11 -9.05 0.83
CA HIS A 54 -16.70 -8.85 2.15
C HIS A 54 -16.47 -7.43 2.69
N CYS A 55 -15.25 -6.91 2.61
CA CYS A 55 -14.86 -5.63 3.24
C CYS A 55 -15.14 -4.42 2.34
N LEU A 56 -15.04 -4.57 1.02
CA LEU A 56 -15.08 -3.46 0.06
C LEU A 56 -16.24 -3.56 -0.93
N GLY A 57 -16.97 -4.68 -0.96
CA GLY A 57 -18.03 -4.92 -1.94
C GLY A 57 -17.53 -5.10 -3.38
N MET A 58 -16.23 -5.37 -3.56
CA MET A 58 -15.61 -5.55 -4.88
C MET A 58 -14.74 -6.81 -4.92
N THR A 59 -14.68 -7.46 -6.07
CA THR A 59 -13.79 -8.59 -6.31
C THR A 59 -12.33 -8.15 -6.30
N TRP A 60 -11.40 -9.10 -6.13
CA TRP A 60 -9.97 -8.82 -6.25
C TRP A 60 -9.60 -8.21 -7.61
N ASP A 61 -10.21 -8.66 -8.72
CA ASP A 61 -9.93 -8.14 -10.06
C ASP A 61 -10.43 -6.70 -10.23
N GLU A 62 -11.58 -6.35 -9.64
CA GLU A 62 -12.07 -4.97 -9.58
C GLU A 62 -11.17 -4.10 -8.74
N PHE A 63 -10.68 -4.62 -7.60
CA PHE A 63 -9.71 -3.91 -6.79
C PHE A 63 -8.39 -3.66 -7.54
N ILE A 64 -7.87 -4.63 -8.29
CA ILE A 64 -6.70 -4.43 -9.18
C ILE A 64 -6.99 -3.35 -10.23
N SER A 65 -8.21 -3.30 -10.77
CA SER A 65 -8.61 -2.25 -11.71
C SER A 65 -8.69 -0.87 -11.04
N PHE A 66 -9.11 -0.80 -9.78
CA PHE A 66 -9.03 0.41 -8.96
C PHE A 66 -7.58 0.87 -8.76
N ILE A 67 -6.68 -0.02 -8.33
CA ILE A 67 -5.24 0.27 -8.20
C ILE A 67 -4.66 0.75 -9.55
N GLY A 68 -5.04 0.11 -10.66
CA GLY A 68 -4.65 0.54 -12.01
C GLY A 68 -5.13 1.96 -12.36
N SER A 69 -6.32 2.35 -11.90
CA SER A 69 -6.86 3.69 -12.09
C SER A 69 -6.11 4.73 -11.24
N CYS A 70 -5.84 4.44 -9.97
CA CYS A 70 -4.98 5.29 -9.11
C CYS A 70 -3.63 5.55 -9.76
N TYR A 71 -3.01 4.51 -10.30
CA TYR A 71 -1.71 4.60 -10.96
C TYR A 71 -1.74 5.49 -12.21
N ASN A 72 -2.79 5.40 -13.03
CA ASN A 72 -2.93 6.21 -14.22
C ASN A 72 -3.13 7.71 -13.90
N GLU A 73 -3.76 8.04 -12.76
CA GLU A 73 -3.85 9.41 -12.28
C GLU A 73 -2.47 9.96 -11.84
N TYR A 74 -1.69 9.11 -11.18
CA TYR A 74 -0.39 9.50 -10.63
C TYR A 74 0.71 9.63 -11.68
N ASP A 75 0.80 8.70 -12.64
CA ASP A 75 1.95 8.61 -13.55
C ASP A 75 1.57 8.41 -15.01
N ARG A 76 1.05 9.46 -15.64
CA ARG A 76 0.72 9.45 -17.07
C ARG A 76 1.95 9.26 -17.97
N ASP A 77 3.17 9.51 -17.49
CA ASP A 77 4.36 9.56 -18.35
C ASP A 77 5.50 8.56 -18.02
N ARG A 78 5.61 8.07 -16.78
CA ARG A 78 6.80 7.33 -16.33
C ARG A 78 6.88 5.85 -16.71
N PHE A 79 5.78 5.12 -16.81
CA PHE A 79 5.78 3.66 -16.95
C PHE A 79 4.93 3.13 -18.10
N ARG A 80 5.05 3.70 -19.28
CA ARG A 80 4.34 3.31 -20.52
C ARG A 80 4.42 1.82 -20.91
N ARG A 81 5.10 0.95 -20.18
CA ARG A 81 5.36 -0.44 -20.57
C ARG A 81 4.38 -1.47 -19.98
N VAL A 82 3.61 -1.11 -18.97
CA VAL A 82 2.63 -2.01 -18.35
C VAL A 82 1.28 -1.32 -18.38
N SER A 83 0.35 -1.88 -19.16
CA SER A 83 -1.04 -1.46 -19.15
C SER A 83 -1.76 -2.26 -18.08
N TYR A 84 -2.16 -1.59 -17.01
CA TYR A 84 -3.02 -2.19 -16.00
C TYR A 84 -4.49 -1.99 -16.38
N PRO A 85 -5.38 -2.94 -16.04
CA PRO A 85 -6.80 -2.71 -16.17
C PRO A 85 -7.19 -1.48 -15.34
N LYS A 86 -8.14 -0.70 -15.83
CA LYS A 86 -8.65 0.49 -15.15
C LYS A 86 -10.17 0.54 -15.22
N MET A 87 -10.75 1.20 -14.26
CA MET A 87 -12.18 1.50 -14.22
C MET A 87 -12.53 2.67 -15.14
N SER A 88 -13.81 2.88 -15.39
CA SER A 88 -14.28 4.16 -15.93
C SER A 88 -14.08 5.26 -14.87
N ASP A 89 -13.82 6.48 -15.32
CA ASP A 89 -13.56 7.61 -14.42
C ASP A 89 -14.76 7.86 -13.49
N GLU A 90 -15.99 7.70 -13.97
CA GLU A 90 -17.21 7.84 -13.16
C GLU A 90 -17.24 6.87 -11.98
N VAL A 91 -17.03 5.58 -12.22
CA VAL A 91 -17.01 4.54 -11.16
C VAL A 91 -15.83 4.76 -10.21
N PHE A 92 -14.68 5.14 -10.74
CA PHE A 92 -13.48 5.37 -9.95
C PHE A 92 -13.66 6.50 -8.93
N TYR A 93 -14.14 7.66 -9.35
CA TYR A 93 -14.35 8.79 -8.45
C TYR A 93 -15.50 8.54 -7.47
N GLU A 94 -16.57 7.85 -7.89
CA GLU A 94 -17.65 7.44 -6.99
C GLU A 94 -17.14 6.55 -5.84
N LEU A 95 -16.25 5.61 -6.14
CA LEU A 95 -15.64 4.75 -5.12
C LEU A 95 -14.78 5.54 -4.13
N ILE A 96 -13.96 6.48 -4.60
CA ILE A 96 -13.13 7.34 -3.73
C ILE A 96 -13.99 8.21 -2.84
N GLU A 97 -15.07 8.79 -3.37
CA GLU A 97 -15.95 9.67 -2.60
C GLU A 97 -16.76 8.93 -1.52
N ASN A 98 -17.14 7.68 -1.77
CA ASN A 98 -18.05 6.94 -0.90
C ASN A 98 -17.34 5.91 0.01
N ASN A 99 -16.05 5.68 -0.14
CA ASN A 99 -15.30 4.70 0.65
C ASN A 99 -13.99 5.27 1.17
N GLN A 100 -13.93 5.53 2.47
CA GLN A 100 -12.77 6.14 3.12
C GLN A 100 -11.49 5.31 2.94
N LEU A 101 -11.58 3.98 2.97
CA LEU A 101 -10.41 3.12 2.78
C LEU A 101 -9.85 3.23 1.35
N LEU A 102 -10.72 3.28 0.34
CA LEU A 102 -10.29 3.48 -1.05
C LEU A 102 -9.73 4.89 -1.27
N HIS A 103 -10.31 5.89 -0.60
CA HIS A 103 -9.77 7.24 -0.59
C HIS A 103 -8.35 7.26 0.02
N ASP A 104 -8.12 6.63 1.15
CA ASP A 104 -6.81 6.56 1.80
C ASP A 104 -5.76 5.83 0.93
N ILE A 105 -6.18 4.76 0.23
CA ILE A 105 -5.32 4.07 -0.75
C ILE A 105 -4.98 4.97 -1.92
N TYR A 106 -5.96 5.71 -2.45
CA TYR A 106 -5.75 6.69 -3.50
C TYR A 106 -4.75 7.79 -3.07
N ASP A 107 -4.94 8.35 -1.89
CA ASP A 107 -4.02 9.34 -1.31
C ASP A 107 -2.61 8.78 -1.14
N TYR A 108 -2.51 7.55 -0.62
CA TYR A 108 -1.22 6.86 -0.48
C TYR A 108 -0.51 6.72 -1.82
N MET A 109 -1.23 6.33 -2.87
CA MET A 109 -0.62 6.14 -4.20
C MET A 109 -0.25 7.46 -4.87
N THR A 110 -1.10 8.48 -4.76
CA THR A 110 -0.92 9.75 -5.50
C THR A 110 0.01 10.71 -4.81
N ASN A 111 -0.09 10.84 -3.50
CA ASN A 111 0.68 11.82 -2.73
C ASN A 111 2.03 11.28 -2.28
N TYR A 112 2.18 9.97 -2.18
CA TYR A 112 3.35 9.34 -1.56
C TYR A 112 4.10 8.36 -2.46
N GLN A 113 3.72 8.27 -3.73
CA GLN A 113 4.47 7.55 -4.75
C GLN A 113 4.70 6.06 -4.43
N ALA A 114 3.65 5.40 -3.95
CA ALA A 114 3.70 3.99 -3.64
C ALA A 114 4.02 3.14 -4.89
N PRO A 115 4.94 2.16 -4.80
CA PRO A 115 5.28 1.31 -5.94
C PRO A 115 4.12 0.37 -6.27
N MET A 116 3.55 0.53 -7.46
CA MET A 116 2.38 -0.24 -7.90
C MET A 116 2.59 -1.76 -7.84
N GLY A 117 3.80 -2.24 -8.13
CA GLY A 117 4.09 -3.67 -8.16
C GLY A 117 3.77 -4.40 -6.86
N ASP A 118 3.87 -3.71 -5.74
CA ASP A 118 3.55 -4.27 -4.43
C ASP A 118 2.05 -4.22 -4.15
N LEU A 119 1.35 -3.19 -4.60
CA LEU A 119 -0.10 -3.04 -4.41
C LEU A 119 -0.94 -3.99 -5.29
N THR A 120 -0.36 -4.64 -6.29
CA THR A 120 -1.04 -5.66 -7.10
C THR A 120 -0.85 -7.09 -6.60
N ARG A 121 -0.23 -7.27 -5.43
CA ARG A 121 0.01 -8.59 -4.83
C ARG A 121 -0.88 -8.80 -3.61
N ILE A 122 -1.74 -9.80 -3.66
CA ILE A 122 -2.64 -10.11 -2.54
C ILE A 122 -1.89 -10.41 -1.23
N ALA A 123 -0.65 -10.92 -1.33
CA ALA A 123 0.20 -11.20 -0.16
C ALA A 123 0.59 -9.93 0.62
N ASN A 124 0.44 -8.75 0.02
CA ASN A 124 0.72 -7.46 0.66
C ASN A 124 -0.52 -6.85 1.32
N TYR A 125 -1.59 -7.63 1.44
CA TYR A 125 -2.81 -7.21 2.12
C TYR A 125 -3.15 -8.14 3.28
N GLY A 126 -3.77 -7.57 4.28
CA GLY A 126 -4.28 -8.30 5.41
C GLY A 126 -5.62 -7.77 5.89
N MET A 127 -6.18 -8.47 6.85
CA MET A 127 -7.43 -8.11 7.51
C MET A 127 -7.19 -7.79 8.98
N VAL A 128 -7.74 -6.70 9.44
CA VAL A 128 -7.82 -6.31 10.84
C VAL A 128 -9.28 -6.14 11.25
N ARG A 129 -9.55 -6.24 12.55
CA ARG A 129 -10.88 -5.95 13.08
C ARG A 129 -10.86 -4.67 13.88
N ARG A 130 -11.57 -3.65 13.39
CA ARG A 130 -11.72 -2.34 14.03
C ARG A 130 -13.19 -1.97 14.09
N TYR A 131 -13.63 -1.39 15.22
CA TYR A 131 -15.01 -0.91 15.38
C TYR A 131 -16.10 -1.97 15.09
N ASN A 132 -15.80 -3.25 15.34
CA ASN A 132 -16.60 -4.43 14.98
C ASN A 132 -16.73 -4.72 13.48
N GLU A 133 -15.95 -4.10 12.64
CA GLU A 133 -15.88 -4.33 11.19
C GLU A 133 -14.53 -4.95 10.80
N ASP A 134 -14.54 -5.76 9.77
CA ASP A 134 -13.33 -6.30 9.16
C ASP A 134 -12.84 -5.31 8.09
N ILE A 135 -11.58 -4.89 8.18
CA ILE A 135 -10.99 -3.86 7.33
C ILE A 135 -9.77 -4.44 6.63
N ILE A 136 -9.65 -4.20 5.32
CA ILE A 136 -8.45 -4.53 4.56
C ILE A 136 -7.37 -3.49 4.85
N VAL A 137 -6.13 -3.94 5.07
CA VAL A 137 -4.97 -3.08 5.28
C VAL A 137 -3.81 -3.51 4.39
N ILE A 138 -2.94 -2.57 4.05
CA ILE A 138 -1.71 -2.78 3.30
C ILE A 138 -0.60 -3.14 4.29
N LEU A 139 0.05 -4.31 4.11
CA LEU A 139 1.07 -4.85 5.02
C LEU A 139 2.48 -4.36 4.71
N ASP A 140 2.83 -4.28 3.42
CA ASP A 140 4.18 -3.89 2.96
C ASP A 140 4.09 -2.50 2.33
N HIS A 141 4.17 -1.49 3.17
CA HIS A 141 4.08 -0.08 2.80
C HIS A 141 5.37 0.72 3.11
N GLY A 142 6.41 0.03 3.56
CA GLY A 142 7.72 0.64 3.85
C GLY A 142 8.56 0.95 2.60
N LEU A 143 8.15 0.52 1.41
CA LEU A 143 8.89 0.75 0.18
C LEU A 143 8.41 2.05 -0.50
N SER A 144 9.30 3.04 -0.57
CA SER A 144 9.12 4.22 -1.42
C SER A 144 9.96 4.13 -2.70
N GLU A 145 9.67 5.00 -3.69
CA GLU A 145 10.48 5.09 -4.91
C GLU A 145 11.95 5.41 -4.58
N ALA A 146 12.21 6.27 -3.60
CA ALA A 146 13.56 6.60 -3.14
C ALA A 146 14.30 5.39 -2.58
N ILE A 147 13.64 4.61 -1.71
CA ILE A 147 14.20 3.36 -1.15
C ILE A 147 14.42 2.33 -2.27
N TYR A 148 13.46 2.22 -3.21
CA TYR A 148 13.61 1.33 -4.37
C TYR A 148 14.83 1.70 -5.22
N ASP A 149 14.98 2.97 -5.56
CA ASP A 149 16.13 3.45 -6.36
C ASP A 149 17.46 3.25 -5.66
N GLU A 150 17.52 3.46 -4.35
CA GLU A 150 18.75 3.31 -3.58
C GLU A 150 19.18 1.84 -3.41
N TYR A 151 18.24 0.95 -3.04
CA TYR A 151 18.57 -0.41 -2.58
C TYR A 151 18.28 -1.52 -3.60
N TYR A 152 17.38 -1.28 -4.57
CA TYR A 152 16.95 -2.34 -5.50
C TYR A 152 17.39 -2.10 -6.94
N LYS A 153 17.42 -0.85 -7.41
CA LYS A 153 17.75 -0.53 -8.80
C LYS A 153 19.22 -0.79 -9.11
N LYS A 154 20.12 -0.52 -8.17
CA LYS A 154 21.58 -0.75 -8.32
C LYS A 154 21.94 -2.22 -8.52
N ASN A 155 21.08 -3.16 -8.12
CA ASN A 155 21.33 -4.60 -8.24
C ASN A 155 20.82 -5.22 -9.55
N ARG A 156 20.23 -4.45 -10.47
CA ARG A 156 19.74 -4.93 -11.77
C ARG A 156 20.71 -4.73 -12.94
N ASN A 157 21.90 -4.18 -12.70
CA ASN A 157 22.91 -3.93 -13.71
C ASN A 157 24.00 -5.03 -13.77
N TYR A 158 23.60 -6.32 -13.55
CA TYR A 158 24.45 -7.48 -13.78
C TYR A 158 23.72 -8.50 -14.65
#